data_3a798c9430de1cb1b35c1428e959ad64
#
_entry.id   3a798c9430de1cb1b35c1428e959ad64
#
_cell.length_a   1.000
_cell.length_b   1.000
_cell.length_c   1.000
_cell.angle_alpha   90.00
_cell.angle_beta   90.00
_cell.angle_gamma   90.00
#
_symmetry.space_group_name_H-M   'P 1'
#
loop_
_entity.id
_entity.type
_entity.pdbx_description
1 polymer ?
#
loop_
_entity_poly.entity_id
_entity_poly.type
_entity_poly.pdbx_seq_one_letter_code
_entity_poly.pdbx_strand_id
1 'polypeptide(L)'
;MKTKFIILCFLSVLFWAIPSHSFNFGNILKEVEKSTRPPEKTQPSKEKTKTTQSPVQSSEQNSGQGGGLIGLGDSLGLFDKKTSKFLKQSVNTLKSLQPIAYEEEKAIGGRLAVEVFNRYGGAYNDPELLNYINLVGQSVADVSSRSDINYHFAILNTEFPNAFATPGGYVFVSIGLIRMIENEAELAGVLAHEVAHIARKHALQTLQRSRSLQGVSSLTLTVMDKDPGLFDKLIDEVSNVLFTKGLDKNLEFEADKYGREFAYRTGYYPGALKRFIQKLGASKKNQGSIFSSTHPTSRERYNLLQKSSSRYKKASLYPTLGKRFKVAIKR
;
A
#
# COMPACT_ATOMS: atom_id res chain seq x y z
N MET A 1 26.34 51.74 -35.54
CA MET A 1 24.95 51.31 -35.48
C MET A 1 24.89 49.80 -35.48
N LYS A 2 24.63 49.19 -34.35
CA LYS A 2 24.51 47.71 -34.20
C LYS A 2 23.15 47.42 -33.58
N THR A 3 22.24 46.96 -34.43
CA THR A 3 20.87 46.59 -34.09
C THR A 3 20.87 45.21 -33.39
N LYS A 4 20.46 45.16 -32.12
CA LYS A 4 20.28 43.90 -31.38
C LYS A 4 18.88 43.35 -31.67
N PHE A 5 18.80 42.20 -32.28
CA PHE A 5 17.59 41.40 -32.42
C PHE A 5 17.32 40.70 -31.07
N ILE A 6 16.19 41.04 -30.44
CA ILE A 6 15.68 40.33 -29.28
C ILE A 6 14.67 39.31 -29.83
N ILE A 7 15.06 38.01 -29.77
CA ILE A 7 14.14 36.87 -30.04
C ILE A 7 13.35 36.61 -28.76
N LEU A 8 12.10 36.96 -28.81
CA LEU A 8 11.12 36.66 -27.75
C LEU A 8 10.57 35.26 -28.02
N CYS A 9 11.09 34.23 -27.31
CA CYS A 9 10.52 32.90 -27.32
C CYS A 9 9.23 32.88 -26.48
N PHE A 10 8.08 32.91 -27.14
CA PHE A 10 6.80 32.53 -26.54
C PHE A 10 6.75 31.02 -26.37
N LEU A 11 7.02 30.55 -25.17
CA LEU A 11 6.70 29.20 -24.74
C LEU A 11 5.20 29.18 -24.38
N SER A 12 4.35 28.80 -25.34
CA SER A 12 2.98 28.43 -25.10
C SER A 12 2.96 27.08 -24.37
N VAL A 13 2.80 27.15 -23.04
CA VAL A 13 2.48 25.98 -22.21
C VAL A 13 1.05 25.57 -22.54
N LEU A 14 0.91 24.56 -23.40
CA LEU A 14 -0.35 23.84 -23.58
C LEU A 14 -0.66 23.10 -22.26
N PHE A 15 -1.53 23.70 -21.46
CA PHE A 15 -2.22 23.01 -20.38
C PHE A 15 -3.11 21.93 -21.00
N TRP A 16 -2.62 20.71 -21.07
CA TRP A 16 -3.50 19.56 -21.23
C TRP A 16 -4.26 19.40 -19.92
N ALA A 17 -5.52 19.76 -19.94
CA ALA A 17 -6.46 19.45 -18.88
C ALA A 17 -6.62 17.91 -18.87
N ILE A 18 -5.91 17.25 -17.99
CA ILE A 18 -6.19 15.85 -17.61
C ILE A 18 -7.56 15.91 -16.92
N PRO A 19 -8.59 15.20 -17.41
CA PRO A 19 -9.88 15.17 -16.74
C PRO A 19 -9.64 14.62 -15.32
N SER A 20 -9.92 15.46 -14.33
CA SER A 20 -9.95 15.05 -12.94
C SER A 20 -11.09 14.03 -12.79
N HIS A 21 -10.78 12.76 -12.93
CA HIS A 21 -11.69 11.72 -12.48
C HIS A 21 -11.80 11.89 -10.98
N SER A 22 -12.88 12.49 -10.53
CA SER A 22 -13.26 12.50 -9.13
C SER A 22 -13.38 11.05 -8.69
N PHE A 23 -12.36 10.58 -7.98
CA PHE A 23 -12.25 9.21 -7.52
C PHE A 23 -13.35 8.98 -6.48
N ASN A 24 -14.44 8.34 -6.89
CA ASN A 24 -15.56 8.04 -6.00
C ASN A 24 -15.24 6.72 -5.28
N PHE A 25 -14.86 6.82 -4.00
CA PHE A 25 -14.55 5.67 -3.15
C PHE A 25 -15.73 4.68 -3.04
N GLY A 26 -16.97 5.15 -3.25
CA GLY A 26 -18.14 4.30 -3.40
C GLY A 26 -18.05 3.31 -4.57
N ASN A 27 -17.27 3.63 -5.60
CA ASN A 27 -17.03 2.71 -6.72
C ASN A 27 -16.00 1.63 -6.35
N ILE A 28 -15.00 1.96 -5.52
CA ILE A 28 -14.03 0.96 -5.01
C ILE A 28 -14.75 -0.02 -4.08
N LEU A 29 -15.59 0.46 -3.17
CA LEU A 29 -16.38 -0.42 -2.31
C LEU A 29 -17.29 -1.35 -3.13
N LYS A 30 -17.92 -0.85 -4.21
CA LYS A 30 -18.71 -1.69 -5.13
C LYS A 30 -17.87 -2.67 -5.93
N GLU A 31 -16.66 -2.29 -6.32
CA GLU A 31 -15.74 -3.15 -7.08
C GLU A 31 -15.15 -4.25 -6.18
N VAL A 32 -14.80 -3.92 -4.94
CA VAL A 32 -14.38 -4.88 -3.91
C VAL A 32 -15.54 -5.80 -3.53
N GLU A 33 -16.75 -5.28 -3.32
CA GLU A 33 -17.95 -6.07 -3.03
C GLU A 33 -18.30 -7.01 -4.19
N LYS A 34 -18.12 -6.56 -5.45
CA LYS A 34 -18.33 -7.37 -6.65
C LYS A 34 -17.27 -8.47 -6.81
N SER A 35 -16.02 -8.20 -6.42
CA SER A 35 -14.92 -9.19 -6.47
C SER A 35 -14.95 -10.19 -5.32
N THR A 36 -15.67 -9.90 -4.24
CA THR A 36 -15.81 -10.80 -3.05
C THR A 36 -17.13 -11.58 -3.03
N ARG A 37 -18.05 -11.37 -3.98
CA ARG A 37 -19.26 -12.21 -4.09
C ARG A 37 -18.89 -13.60 -4.61
N PRO A 38 -19.32 -14.69 -3.94
CA PRO A 38 -19.23 -16.02 -4.51
C PRO A 38 -20.01 -16.09 -5.83
N PRO A 39 -19.56 -16.83 -6.83
CA PRO A 39 -20.28 -16.98 -8.08
C PRO A 39 -21.68 -17.53 -7.82
N GLU A 40 -22.69 -16.83 -8.31
CA GLU A 40 -24.10 -17.22 -8.23
C GLU A 40 -24.28 -18.59 -8.89
N LYS A 41 -24.76 -19.57 -8.13
CA LYS A 41 -25.00 -20.93 -8.63
C LYS A 41 -26.11 -20.88 -9.67
N THR A 42 -25.75 -20.81 -10.92
CA THR A 42 -26.66 -21.09 -12.04
C THR A 42 -26.97 -22.57 -12.05
N GLN A 43 -28.25 -22.92 -11.89
CA GLN A 43 -28.76 -24.28 -12.03
C GLN A 43 -28.56 -24.77 -13.46
N PRO A 44 -28.15 -26.03 -13.66
CA PRO A 44 -27.99 -26.57 -15.00
C PRO A 44 -29.35 -26.91 -15.61
N SER A 45 -29.70 -26.28 -16.71
CA SER A 45 -30.76 -26.73 -17.61
C SER A 45 -30.28 -27.99 -18.33
N LYS A 46 -31.10 -29.05 -18.23
CA LYS A 46 -30.90 -30.31 -18.90
C LYS A 46 -31.19 -30.13 -20.39
N GLU A 47 -30.18 -30.33 -21.23
CA GLU A 47 -30.41 -30.68 -22.61
C GLU A 47 -29.42 -31.79 -23.04
N LYS A 48 -30.04 -32.89 -23.54
CA LYS A 48 -29.35 -34.05 -24.07
C LYS A 48 -29.03 -33.80 -25.55
N THR A 49 -27.81 -34.04 -26.00
CA THR A 49 -27.61 -34.67 -27.33
C THR A 49 -26.19 -35.22 -27.49
N LYS A 50 -26.16 -36.35 -28.17
CA LYS A 50 -25.18 -37.36 -28.47
C LYS A 50 -23.85 -36.90 -29.13
N THR A 51 -22.78 -37.56 -28.68
CA THR A 51 -21.70 -38.28 -29.41
C THR A 51 -21.25 -37.82 -30.79
N THR A 52 -19.96 -37.49 -30.94
CA THR A 52 -19.04 -38.17 -31.91
C THR A 52 -17.58 -37.80 -31.62
N GLN A 53 -16.68 -38.78 -31.75
CA GLN A 53 -15.24 -38.78 -31.47
C GLN A 53 -14.43 -38.06 -32.55
N SER A 54 -13.37 -37.42 -32.23
CA SER A 54 -11.94 -37.72 -32.34
C SER A 54 -11.12 -36.52 -32.83
N PRO A 55 -9.79 -36.48 -32.74
CA PRO A 55 -9.05 -35.47 -31.96
C PRO A 55 -8.19 -34.57 -32.87
N VAL A 56 -7.95 -33.33 -32.42
CA VAL A 56 -6.87 -32.50 -32.97
C VAL A 56 -6.14 -31.84 -31.80
N GLN A 57 -4.87 -32.11 -31.70
CA GLN A 57 -3.90 -31.47 -30.83
C GLN A 57 -3.79 -29.97 -31.17
N SER A 58 -3.86 -29.11 -30.18
CA SER A 58 -3.25 -27.81 -30.22
C SER A 58 -2.57 -27.56 -28.88
N SER A 59 -1.28 -27.34 -28.98
CA SER A 59 -0.33 -27.06 -27.92
C SER A 59 -0.60 -25.70 -27.31
N GLU A 60 -1.09 -25.62 -26.06
CA GLU A 60 -1.02 -24.44 -25.22
C GLU A 60 0.14 -24.57 -24.23
N GLN A 61 1.09 -23.65 -24.35
CA GLN A 61 2.22 -23.51 -23.48
C GLN A 61 1.72 -23.05 -22.09
N ASN A 62 1.83 -23.91 -21.09
CA ASN A 62 1.48 -23.66 -19.72
C ASN A 62 2.75 -23.40 -18.91
N SER A 63 2.97 -22.16 -18.53
CA SER A 63 4.11 -21.68 -17.73
C SER A 63 3.93 -21.92 -16.21
N GLY A 64 3.67 -23.15 -15.83
CA GLY A 64 3.57 -23.63 -14.45
C GLY A 64 4.45 -24.86 -14.18
N GLN A 65 5.69 -24.87 -14.70
CA GLN A 65 6.47 -26.09 -14.95
C GLN A 65 7.11 -26.81 -13.75
N GLY A 66 7.09 -26.29 -12.53
CA GLY A 66 7.80 -26.97 -11.42
C GLY A 66 7.02 -28.14 -10.77
N GLY A 67 5.69 -28.03 -10.63
CA GLY A 67 4.86 -29.04 -9.96
C GLY A 67 4.45 -30.20 -10.85
N GLY A 68 4.30 -29.97 -12.15
CA GLY A 68 3.90 -30.97 -13.12
C GLY A 68 4.96 -32.05 -13.36
N LEU A 69 6.23 -31.67 -13.46
CA LEU A 69 7.35 -32.59 -13.68
C LEU A 69 7.59 -33.55 -12.51
N ILE A 70 7.42 -33.04 -11.25
CA ILE A 70 7.54 -33.88 -10.04
C ILE A 70 6.37 -34.87 -9.97
N GLY A 71 5.14 -34.43 -10.28
CA GLY A 71 3.97 -35.30 -10.34
C GLY A 71 4.09 -36.38 -11.44
N LEU A 72 4.68 -36.02 -12.58
CA LEU A 72 4.93 -36.95 -13.68
C LEU A 72 6.02 -37.96 -13.31
N GLY A 73 7.10 -37.53 -12.68
CA GLY A 73 8.16 -38.39 -12.17
C GLY A 73 7.67 -39.38 -11.09
N ASP A 74 6.74 -38.91 -10.24
CA ASP A 74 6.10 -39.71 -9.18
C ASP A 74 5.19 -40.80 -9.80
N SER A 75 4.39 -40.43 -10.84
CA SER A 75 3.50 -41.37 -11.54
C SER A 75 4.26 -42.37 -12.42
N LEU A 76 5.46 -42.03 -12.87
CA LEU A 76 6.35 -42.89 -13.64
C LEU A 76 7.29 -43.73 -12.74
N GLY A 77 7.18 -43.62 -11.41
CA GLY A 77 8.02 -44.36 -10.47
C GLY A 77 9.50 -43.99 -10.51
N LEU A 78 9.85 -42.81 -11.06
CA LEU A 78 11.24 -42.34 -11.18
C LEU A 78 11.84 -41.86 -9.85
N PHE A 79 11.00 -41.60 -8.83
CA PHE A 79 11.43 -41.14 -7.52
C PHE A 79 10.89 -42.09 -6.43
N ASP A 80 11.73 -42.38 -5.45
CA ASP A 80 11.26 -43.04 -4.23
C ASP A 80 10.41 -42.08 -3.39
N LYS A 81 9.58 -42.62 -2.48
CA LYS A 81 8.67 -41.82 -1.64
C LYS A 81 9.39 -40.73 -0.83
N LYS A 82 10.64 -40.95 -0.44
CA LYS A 82 11.45 -39.98 0.33
C LYS A 82 11.90 -38.84 -0.58
N THR A 83 12.43 -39.15 -1.77
CA THR A 83 12.88 -38.18 -2.75
C THR A 83 11.71 -37.35 -3.29
N SER A 84 10.57 -37.97 -3.57
CA SER A 84 9.36 -37.27 -3.98
C SER A 84 8.84 -36.31 -2.91
N LYS A 85 8.81 -36.72 -1.63
CA LYS A 85 8.45 -35.86 -0.51
C LYS A 85 9.42 -34.69 -0.34
N PHE A 86 10.74 -34.95 -0.46
CA PHE A 86 11.76 -33.90 -0.37
C PHE A 86 11.65 -32.91 -1.53
N LEU A 87 11.46 -33.37 -2.77
CA LEU A 87 11.27 -32.50 -3.94
C LEU A 87 10.01 -31.66 -3.81
N LYS A 88 8.88 -32.25 -3.41
CA LYS A 88 7.63 -31.50 -3.14
C LYS A 88 7.82 -30.46 -2.06
N GLN A 89 8.52 -30.78 -1.00
CA GLN A 89 8.83 -29.86 0.10
C GLN A 89 9.77 -28.74 -0.37
N SER A 90 10.79 -29.04 -1.17
CA SER A 90 11.74 -28.07 -1.73
C SER A 90 11.04 -27.09 -2.70
N VAL A 91 10.15 -27.60 -3.57
CA VAL A 91 9.35 -26.74 -4.48
C VAL A 91 8.38 -25.86 -3.69
N ASN A 92 7.76 -26.39 -2.63
CA ASN A 92 6.91 -25.60 -1.78
C ASN A 92 7.69 -24.52 -1.03
N THR A 93 8.90 -24.82 -0.56
CA THR A 93 9.80 -23.85 0.05
C THR A 93 10.22 -22.76 -0.94
N LEU A 94 10.55 -23.11 -2.17
CA LEU A 94 10.88 -22.14 -3.23
C LEU A 94 9.67 -21.29 -3.60
N LYS A 95 8.46 -21.83 -3.64
CA LYS A 95 7.22 -21.07 -3.84
C LYS A 95 6.93 -20.10 -2.69
N SER A 96 7.25 -20.47 -1.46
CA SER A 96 7.08 -19.60 -0.29
C SER A 96 8.05 -18.41 -0.26
N LEU A 97 9.13 -18.49 -1.03
CA LEU A 97 10.11 -17.40 -1.20
C LEU A 97 9.74 -16.43 -2.34
N GLN A 98 8.71 -16.75 -3.14
CA GLN A 98 8.29 -15.82 -4.21
C GLN A 98 7.63 -14.56 -3.62
N PRO A 99 7.96 -13.39 -4.17
CA PRO A 99 7.29 -12.15 -3.79
C PRO A 99 5.79 -12.25 -4.06
N ILE A 100 4.98 -11.73 -3.15
CA ILE A 100 3.54 -11.57 -3.33
C ILE A 100 3.31 -10.70 -4.58
N ALA A 101 2.52 -11.18 -5.54
CA ALA A 101 2.19 -10.46 -6.76
C ALA A 101 1.35 -9.21 -6.44
N TYR A 102 1.37 -8.20 -7.32
CA TYR A 102 0.65 -6.95 -7.05
C TYR A 102 -0.87 -7.14 -6.92
N GLU A 103 -1.47 -8.01 -7.72
CA GLU A 103 -2.90 -8.31 -7.62
C GLU A 103 -3.28 -8.97 -6.28
N GLU A 104 -2.41 -9.85 -5.76
CA GLU A 104 -2.58 -10.44 -4.42
C GLU A 104 -2.44 -9.37 -3.33
N GLU A 105 -1.42 -8.52 -3.46
CA GLU A 105 -1.19 -7.38 -2.56
C GLU A 105 -2.41 -6.45 -2.53
N LYS A 106 -2.98 -6.14 -3.69
CA LYS A 106 -4.17 -5.30 -3.86
C LYS A 106 -5.41 -5.94 -3.23
N ALA A 107 -5.62 -7.24 -3.41
CA ALA A 107 -6.74 -7.96 -2.82
C ALA A 107 -6.66 -7.97 -1.28
N ILE A 108 -5.48 -8.24 -0.72
CA ILE A 108 -5.23 -8.17 0.73
C ILE A 108 -5.52 -6.75 1.24
N GLY A 109 -4.95 -5.74 0.57
CA GLY A 109 -5.10 -4.35 0.98
C GLY A 109 -6.52 -3.84 0.87
N GLY A 110 -7.25 -4.21 -0.17
CA GLY A 110 -8.66 -3.84 -0.33
C GLY A 110 -9.55 -4.42 0.79
N ARG A 111 -9.32 -5.67 1.18
CA ARG A 111 -10.04 -6.29 2.31
C ARG A 111 -9.73 -5.58 3.63
N LEU A 112 -8.46 -5.26 3.89
CA LEU A 112 -8.05 -4.49 5.06
C LEU A 112 -8.58 -3.05 5.04
N ALA A 113 -8.72 -2.44 3.87
CA ALA A 113 -9.30 -1.10 3.72
C ALA A 113 -10.75 -1.05 4.23
N VAL A 114 -11.55 -2.08 3.93
CA VAL A 114 -12.91 -2.21 4.48
C VAL A 114 -12.88 -2.29 6.00
N GLU A 115 -11.96 -3.06 6.56
CA GLU A 115 -11.79 -3.18 8.02
C GLU A 115 -11.39 -1.85 8.66
N VAL A 116 -10.49 -1.08 8.03
CA VAL A 116 -10.10 0.27 8.48
C VAL A 116 -11.33 1.17 8.59
N PHE A 117 -12.17 1.23 7.55
CA PHE A 117 -13.38 2.05 7.60
C PHE A 117 -14.33 1.63 8.72
N ASN A 118 -14.52 0.33 8.91
CA ASN A 118 -15.41 -0.18 9.97
C ASN A 118 -14.87 0.16 11.37
N ARG A 119 -13.57 0.09 11.57
CA ARG A 119 -12.94 0.38 12.88
C ARG A 119 -12.88 1.87 13.23
N TYR A 120 -12.79 2.75 12.22
CA TYR A 120 -12.47 4.16 12.42
C TYR A 120 -13.57 5.12 11.97
N GLY A 121 -14.83 4.70 12.05
CA GLY A 121 -16.00 5.56 11.87
C GLY A 121 -16.36 5.88 10.41
N GLY A 122 -15.81 5.11 9.46
CA GLY A 122 -16.10 5.28 8.04
C GLY A 122 -15.32 6.42 7.39
N ALA A 123 -15.76 6.80 6.19
CA ALA A 123 -15.17 7.90 5.46
C ALA A 123 -15.65 9.26 5.99
N TYR A 124 -14.73 10.20 6.16
CA TYR A 124 -15.09 11.59 6.41
C TYR A 124 -15.59 12.26 5.13
N ASN A 125 -16.80 12.80 5.16
CA ASN A 125 -17.47 13.33 3.99
C ASN A 125 -17.15 14.81 3.75
N ASP A 126 -15.98 15.08 3.17
CA ASP A 126 -15.57 16.39 2.66
C ASP A 126 -14.82 16.19 1.33
N PRO A 127 -15.52 16.28 0.19
CA PRO A 127 -14.93 16.04 -1.12
C PRO A 127 -13.78 16.99 -1.49
N GLU A 128 -13.82 18.26 -1.05
CA GLU A 128 -12.78 19.23 -1.35
C GLU A 128 -11.49 18.92 -0.56
N LEU A 129 -11.64 18.63 0.73
CA LEU A 129 -10.53 18.21 1.56
C LEU A 129 -9.96 16.86 1.08
N LEU A 130 -10.81 15.92 0.72
CA LEU A 130 -10.38 14.64 0.15
C LEU A 130 -9.58 14.83 -1.15
N ASN A 131 -10.05 15.68 -2.05
CA ASN A 131 -9.32 16.01 -3.29
C ASN A 131 -7.95 16.63 -2.98
N TYR A 132 -7.90 17.55 -2.01
CA TYR A 132 -6.64 18.15 -1.58
C TYR A 132 -5.65 17.12 -1.00
N ILE A 133 -6.12 16.20 -0.13
CA ILE A 133 -5.30 15.11 0.41
C ILE A 133 -4.79 14.20 -0.72
N ASN A 134 -5.65 13.87 -1.69
CA ASN A 134 -5.24 13.07 -2.86
C ASN A 134 -4.17 13.76 -3.70
N LEU A 135 -4.29 15.07 -3.96
CA LEU A 135 -3.27 15.83 -4.71
C LEU A 135 -1.90 15.81 -4.00
N VAL A 136 -1.87 16.05 -2.70
CA VAL A 136 -0.63 16.00 -1.91
C VAL A 136 -0.09 14.57 -1.84
N GLY A 137 -0.95 13.60 -1.59
CA GLY A 137 -0.58 12.19 -1.48
C GLY A 137 -0.04 11.63 -2.81
N GLN A 138 -0.72 11.91 -3.91
CA GLN A 138 -0.27 11.48 -5.24
C GLN A 138 1.07 12.10 -5.59
N SER A 139 1.30 13.39 -5.29
CA SER A 139 2.58 14.04 -5.58
C SER A 139 3.78 13.37 -4.89
N VAL A 140 3.61 12.82 -3.69
CA VAL A 140 4.67 12.06 -3.00
C VAL A 140 4.75 10.59 -3.46
N ALA A 141 3.63 10.01 -3.88
CA ALA A 141 3.58 8.66 -4.43
C ALA A 141 4.30 8.56 -5.79
N ASP A 142 4.15 9.57 -6.65
CA ASP A 142 4.76 9.64 -7.98
C ASP A 142 6.31 9.64 -7.95
N VAL A 143 6.91 10.06 -6.85
CA VAL A 143 8.37 10.04 -6.66
C VAL A 143 8.85 8.87 -5.80
N SER A 144 7.93 7.98 -5.41
CA SER A 144 8.28 6.79 -4.62
C SER A 144 9.00 5.73 -5.45
N SER A 145 9.51 4.69 -4.80
CA SER A 145 10.12 3.55 -5.49
C SER A 145 9.10 2.61 -6.14
N ARG A 146 7.80 2.89 -5.98
CA ARG A 146 6.68 2.14 -6.58
C ARG A 146 5.65 3.12 -7.14
N SER A 147 6.09 4.03 -8.00
CA SER A 147 5.20 4.96 -8.72
C SER A 147 4.39 4.29 -9.85
N ASP A 148 4.64 3.03 -10.11
CA ASP A 148 3.97 2.18 -11.10
C ASP A 148 2.62 1.61 -10.62
N ILE A 149 2.30 1.74 -9.31
CA ILE A 149 1.02 1.28 -8.75
C ILE A 149 0.05 2.43 -8.50
N ASN A 150 -1.24 2.09 -8.39
CA ASN A 150 -2.26 3.06 -8.05
C ASN A 150 -2.30 3.31 -6.54
N TYR A 151 -2.20 4.57 -6.11
CA TYR A 151 -2.39 4.97 -4.73
C TYR A 151 -3.76 5.59 -4.52
N HIS A 152 -4.39 5.26 -3.37
CA HIS A 152 -5.72 5.69 -2.99
C HIS A 152 -5.65 6.30 -1.59
N PHE A 153 -6.05 7.56 -1.47
CA PHE A 153 -6.02 8.27 -0.19
C PHE A 153 -7.45 8.49 0.31
N ALA A 154 -7.68 8.23 1.60
CA ALA A 154 -8.97 8.42 2.24
C ALA A 154 -8.83 9.12 3.58
N ILE A 155 -9.88 9.86 3.98
CA ILE A 155 -9.97 10.50 5.28
C ILE A 155 -10.94 9.70 6.15
N LEU A 156 -10.48 9.31 7.34
CA LEU A 156 -11.27 8.57 8.33
C LEU A 156 -12.04 9.53 9.23
N ASN A 157 -13.30 9.20 9.51
CA ASN A 157 -14.19 9.99 10.35
C ASN A 157 -13.97 9.70 11.85
N THR A 158 -12.77 9.98 12.34
CA THR A 158 -12.42 9.82 13.74
C THR A 158 -11.53 10.97 14.22
N GLU A 159 -11.80 11.46 15.44
CA GLU A 159 -10.99 12.47 16.11
C GLU A 159 -9.69 11.92 16.70
N PHE A 160 -9.53 10.60 16.78
CA PHE A 160 -8.27 9.99 17.19
C PHE A 160 -7.22 10.19 16.11
N PRO A 161 -6.09 10.88 16.43
CA PRO A 161 -5.04 11.10 15.44
C PRO A 161 -4.42 9.78 14.99
N ASN A 162 -4.57 9.46 13.71
CA ASN A 162 -3.98 8.25 13.15
C ASN A 162 -3.77 8.36 11.63
N ALA A 163 -2.82 7.57 11.11
CA ALA A 163 -2.65 7.29 9.70
C ALA A 163 -2.30 5.81 9.52
N PHE A 164 -2.64 5.23 8.37
CA PHE A 164 -2.39 3.83 8.04
C PHE A 164 -2.08 3.66 6.58
N ALA A 165 -1.26 2.68 6.29
CA ALA A 165 -1.07 2.14 4.96
C ALA A 165 -1.41 0.65 4.94
N THR A 166 -2.30 0.23 4.03
CA THR A 166 -2.50 -1.18 3.75
C THR A 166 -1.83 -1.56 2.42
N PRO A 167 -1.45 -2.82 2.22
CA PRO A 167 -0.85 -3.27 0.97
C PRO A 167 -1.65 -2.84 -0.26
N GLY A 168 -1.02 -2.79 -1.43
CA GLY A 168 -1.71 -2.53 -2.69
C GLY A 168 -2.02 -1.07 -3.02
N GLY A 169 -1.59 -0.10 -2.17
CA GLY A 169 -1.70 1.33 -2.49
C GLY A 169 -2.70 2.12 -1.64
N TYR A 170 -3.30 1.57 -0.59
CA TYR A 170 -4.33 2.27 0.18
C TYR A 170 -3.73 3.00 1.38
N VAL A 171 -3.97 4.30 1.48
CA VAL A 171 -3.49 5.20 2.54
C VAL A 171 -4.66 5.91 3.21
N PHE A 172 -4.68 5.89 4.52
CA PHE A 172 -5.73 6.47 5.34
C PHE A 172 -5.14 7.48 6.31
N VAL A 173 -5.83 8.61 6.49
CA VAL A 173 -5.49 9.63 7.48
C VAL A 173 -6.76 10.08 8.21
N SER A 174 -6.74 10.13 9.55
CA SER A 174 -7.90 10.58 10.30
C SER A 174 -8.07 12.10 10.24
N ILE A 175 -9.32 12.58 10.33
CA ILE A 175 -9.59 14.01 10.45
C ILE A 175 -8.93 14.58 11.71
N GLY A 176 -8.86 13.81 12.80
CA GLY A 176 -8.16 14.21 14.01
C GLY A 176 -6.66 14.43 13.82
N LEU A 177 -5.98 13.61 12.98
CA LEU A 177 -4.58 13.83 12.64
C LEU A 177 -4.41 15.05 11.72
N ILE A 178 -5.28 15.23 10.73
CA ILE A 178 -5.25 16.40 9.83
C ILE A 178 -5.34 17.70 10.63
N ARG A 179 -6.20 17.76 11.67
CA ARG A 179 -6.32 18.92 12.55
C ARG A 179 -5.09 19.22 13.39
N MET A 180 -4.19 18.26 13.59
CA MET A 180 -2.92 18.47 14.29
C MET A 180 -1.81 18.98 13.37
N ILE A 181 -1.96 18.85 12.07
CA ILE A 181 -1.00 19.29 11.06
C ILE A 181 -1.07 20.82 10.93
N GLU A 182 0.06 21.49 10.85
CA GLU A 182 0.15 22.96 10.78
C GLU A 182 0.38 23.48 9.37
N ASN A 183 0.92 22.63 8.48
CA ASN A 183 1.28 23.02 7.13
C ASN A 183 1.32 21.81 6.18
N GLU A 184 1.27 22.10 4.89
CA GLU A 184 1.23 21.06 3.86
C GLU A 184 2.48 20.18 3.81
N ALA A 185 3.65 20.71 4.16
CA ALA A 185 4.86 19.90 4.22
C ALA A 185 4.81 18.85 5.35
N GLU A 186 4.14 19.12 6.48
CA GLU A 186 3.86 18.12 7.51
C GLU A 186 2.90 17.05 7.00
N LEU A 187 1.82 17.47 6.30
CA LEU A 187 0.90 16.54 5.64
C LEU A 187 1.63 15.64 4.64
N ALA A 188 2.40 16.26 3.73
CA ALA A 188 3.21 15.53 2.76
C ALA A 188 4.19 14.57 3.43
N GLY A 189 4.80 14.98 4.54
CA GLY A 189 5.70 14.13 5.33
C GLY A 189 5.00 12.90 5.91
N VAL A 190 3.80 13.05 6.45
CA VAL A 190 2.98 11.94 6.97
C VAL A 190 2.54 11.03 5.83
N LEU A 191 1.96 11.57 4.77
CA LEU A 191 1.51 10.77 3.63
C LEU A 191 2.68 10.04 2.95
N ALA A 192 3.85 10.69 2.85
CA ALA A 192 5.06 10.08 2.32
C ALA A 192 5.59 8.94 3.21
N HIS A 193 5.41 9.02 4.54
CA HIS A 193 5.73 7.94 5.46
C HIS A 193 4.83 6.72 5.20
N GLU A 194 3.53 6.92 5.02
CA GLU A 194 2.59 5.85 4.69
C GLU A 194 2.85 5.27 3.30
N VAL A 195 3.13 6.11 2.30
CA VAL A 195 3.57 5.68 0.97
C VAL A 195 4.86 4.85 1.07
N ALA A 196 5.79 5.20 1.96
CA ALA A 196 7.02 4.43 2.16
C ALA A 196 6.73 3.02 2.71
N HIS A 197 5.75 2.86 3.61
CA HIS A 197 5.31 1.54 4.07
C HIS A 197 4.85 0.64 2.92
N ILE A 198 4.08 1.19 1.99
CA ILE A 198 3.61 0.47 0.79
C ILE A 198 4.77 0.20 -0.17
N ALA A 199 5.56 1.23 -0.48
CA ALA A 199 6.66 1.14 -1.44
C ALA A 199 7.74 0.14 -0.99
N ARG A 200 7.94 0.02 0.33
CA ARG A 200 8.87 -0.94 0.94
C ARG A 200 8.20 -2.27 1.31
N LYS A 201 6.88 -2.44 1.09
CA LYS A 201 6.10 -3.66 1.38
C LYS A 201 6.20 -4.11 2.85
N HIS A 202 6.23 -3.18 3.81
CA HIS A 202 6.53 -3.47 5.22
C HIS A 202 5.55 -4.47 5.86
N ALA A 203 4.24 -4.31 5.61
CA ALA A 203 3.22 -5.23 6.10
C ALA A 203 3.43 -6.64 5.55
N LEU A 204 3.73 -6.77 4.25
CA LEU A 204 3.97 -8.05 3.61
C LEU A 204 5.28 -8.70 4.05
N GLN A 205 6.33 -7.92 4.29
CA GLN A 205 7.59 -8.42 4.85
C GLN A 205 7.37 -9.01 6.25
N THR A 206 6.59 -8.33 7.09
CA THR A 206 6.26 -8.82 8.44
C THR A 206 5.48 -10.11 8.37
N LEU A 207 4.49 -10.19 7.48
CA LEU A 207 3.72 -11.40 7.22
C LEU A 207 4.60 -12.55 6.73
N GLN A 208 5.49 -12.32 5.77
CA GLN A 208 6.40 -13.34 5.25
C GLN A 208 7.34 -13.87 6.33
N ARG A 209 7.85 -12.99 7.21
CA ARG A 209 8.68 -13.40 8.37
C ARG A 209 7.90 -14.28 9.33
N SER A 210 6.68 -13.89 9.70
CA SER A 210 5.80 -14.66 10.57
C SER A 210 5.56 -16.07 10.01
N ARG A 211 5.27 -16.18 8.73
CA ARG A 211 5.02 -17.45 8.04
C ARG A 211 6.23 -18.35 7.91
N SER A 212 7.38 -17.76 7.59
CA SER A 212 8.64 -18.52 7.54
C SER A 212 8.92 -19.21 8.87
N LEU A 213 8.59 -18.56 9.99
CA LEU A 213 8.73 -19.13 11.32
C LEU A 213 7.70 -20.23 11.62
N GLN A 214 6.52 -20.19 10.98
CA GLN A 214 5.43 -21.16 11.16
C GLN A 214 5.49 -22.33 10.16
N GLY A 215 6.43 -22.31 9.21
CA GLY A 215 6.58 -23.38 8.20
C GLY A 215 5.46 -23.40 7.16
N VAL A 216 4.66 -22.31 7.04
CA VAL A 216 3.55 -22.22 6.10
C VAL A 216 4.06 -21.74 4.74
N SER A 217 3.91 -22.60 3.72
CA SER A 217 4.31 -22.31 2.35
C SER A 217 3.21 -21.61 1.55
N SER A 218 3.64 -20.66 0.73
CA SER A 218 2.97 -19.93 -0.36
C SER A 218 1.48 -19.61 -0.24
N LEU A 219 1.18 -18.30 -0.22
CA LEU A 219 -0.11 -17.78 -0.64
C LEU A 219 0.01 -17.35 -2.10
N THR A 220 -0.86 -17.87 -2.91
CA THR A 220 -1.09 -17.42 -4.27
C THR A 220 -2.59 -17.14 -4.42
N LEU A 221 -3.00 -16.28 -5.36
CA LEU A 221 -4.42 -16.05 -5.70
C LEU A 221 -5.18 -17.37 -5.86
N THR A 222 -4.51 -18.41 -6.37
CA THR A 222 -5.06 -19.76 -6.50
C THR A 222 -5.47 -20.38 -5.16
N VAL A 223 -4.81 -20.01 -4.05
CA VAL A 223 -5.19 -20.46 -2.71
C VAL A 223 -6.38 -19.68 -2.20
N MET A 224 -6.43 -18.36 -2.50
CA MET A 224 -7.55 -17.49 -2.12
C MET A 224 -8.87 -17.93 -2.75
N ASP A 225 -8.84 -18.33 -4.03
CA ASP A 225 -10.03 -18.83 -4.74
C ASP A 225 -10.47 -20.22 -4.26
N LYS A 226 -9.53 -21.07 -3.83
CA LYS A 226 -9.79 -22.46 -3.43
C LYS A 226 -10.10 -22.64 -1.94
N ASP A 227 -9.58 -21.74 -1.09
CA ASP A 227 -9.76 -21.82 0.36
C ASP A 227 -9.98 -20.40 0.95
N PRO A 228 -11.25 -19.93 0.94
CA PRO A 228 -11.60 -18.64 1.54
C PRO A 228 -11.21 -18.52 3.03
N GLY A 229 -11.27 -19.63 3.78
CA GLY A 229 -10.90 -19.63 5.20
C GLY A 229 -9.39 -19.41 5.44
N LEU A 230 -8.55 -19.80 4.49
CA LEU A 230 -7.12 -19.49 4.55
C LEU A 230 -6.85 -18.02 4.25
N PHE A 231 -7.63 -17.44 3.34
CA PHE A 231 -7.54 -16.00 3.04
C PHE A 231 -7.98 -15.16 4.24
N ASP A 232 -9.10 -15.50 4.89
CA ASP A 232 -9.55 -14.80 6.10
C ASP A 232 -8.51 -14.85 7.22
N LYS A 233 -7.88 -16.00 7.47
CA LYS A 233 -6.76 -16.12 8.43
C LYS A 233 -5.58 -15.21 8.08
N LEU A 234 -5.29 -15.05 6.81
CA LEU A 234 -4.26 -14.13 6.34
C LEU A 234 -4.62 -12.68 6.65
N ILE A 235 -5.85 -12.29 6.35
CA ILE A 235 -6.35 -10.94 6.65
C ILE A 235 -6.28 -10.68 8.16
N ASP A 236 -6.72 -11.63 9.00
CA ASP A 236 -6.64 -11.51 10.45
C ASP A 236 -5.18 -11.33 10.94
N GLU A 237 -4.22 -12.05 10.34
CA GLU A 237 -2.81 -11.93 10.70
C GLU A 237 -2.24 -10.56 10.34
N VAL A 238 -2.51 -10.06 9.11
CA VAL A 238 -2.07 -8.73 8.68
C VAL A 238 -2.77 -7.64 9.48
N SER A 239 -4.07 -7.79 9.73
CA SER A 239 -4.87 -6.89 10.57
C SER A 239 -4.28 -6.76 11.98
N ASN A 240 -3.94 -7.89 12.60
CA ASN A 240 -3.31 -7.92 13.92
C ASN A 240 -1.95 -7.21 13.93
N VAL A 241 -1.14 -7.40 12.88
CA VAL A 241 0.13 -6.67 12.73
C VAL A 241 -0.10 -5.17 12.61
N LEU A 242 -1.00 -4.74 11.72
CA LEU A 242 -1.21 -3.32 11.42
C LEU A 242 -1.91 -2.56 12.56
N PHE A 243 -2.90 -3.19 13.22
CA PHE A 243 -3.80 -2.47 14.14
C PHE A 243 -3.61 -2.81 15.61
N THR A 244 -2.84 -3.86 15.93
CA THR A 244 -2.65 -4.30 17.32
C THR A 244 -1.21 -4.30 17.75
N LYS A 245 -0.33 -4.98 17.00
CA LYS A 245 1.09 -5.15 17.38
C LYS A 245 1.98 -3.99 16.94
N GLY A 246 1.62 -3.31 15.85
CA GLY A 246 2.49 -2.38 15.15
C GLY A 246 3.58 -3.08 14.34
N LEU A 247 4.27 -2.32 13.51
CA LEU A 247 5.41 -2.78 12.73
C LEU A 247 6.70 -2.75 13.58
N ASP A 248 7.69 -3.54 13.17
CA ASP A 248 9.03 -3.50 13.77
C ASP A 248 9.62 -2.08 13.67
N LYS A 249 10.28 -1.61 14.74
CA LYS A 249 10.85 -0.26 14.79
C LYS A 249 11.83 0.05 13.66
N ASN A 250 12.51 -0.96 13.12
CA ASN A 250 13.43 -0.74 12.00
C ASN A 250 12.66 -0.44 10.71
N LEU A 251 11.46 -1.01 10.53
CA LEU A 251 10.56 -0.69 9.41
C LEU A 251 10.01 0.74 9.54
N GLU A 252 9.77 1.19 10.76
CA GLU A 252 9.40 2.59 11.04
C GLU A 252 10.55 3.56 10.70
N PHE A 253 11.78 3.23 11.08
CA PHE A 253 12.96 4.03 10.72
C PHE A 253 13.21 4.05 9.21
N GLU A 254 12.93 2.95 8.54
CA GLU A 254 13.01 2.86 7.09
C GLU A 254 11.92 3.72 6.44
N ALA A 255 10.68 3.67 6.93
CA ALA A 255 9.58 4.51 6.45
C ALA A 255 9.86 6.00 6.66
N ASP A 256 10.42 6.39 7.81
CA ASP A 256 10.85 7.77 8.06
C ASP A 256 11.93 8.25 7.08
N LYS A 257 12.91 7.38 6.80
CA LYS A 257 13.99 7.69 5.87
C LYS A 257 13.47 7.90 4.46
N TYR A 258 12.69 6.96 3.96
CA TYR A 258 12.15 7.02 2.60
C TYR A 258 11.04 8.06 2.46
N GLY A 259 10.14 8.17 3.45
CA GLY A 259 9.09 9.19 3.46
C GLY A 259 9.66 10.61 3.42
N ARG A 260 10.71 10.89 4.20
CA ARG A 260 11.42 12.17 4.10
C ARG A 260 12.07 12.38 2.73
N GLU A 261 12.65 11.33 2.14
CA GLU A 261 13.25 11.42 0.80
C GLU A 261 12.19 11.69 -0.26
N PHE A 262 11.00 11.05 -0.18
CA PHE A 262 9.90 11.30 -1.09
C PHE A 262 9.39 12.75 -0.97
N ALA A 263 9.14 13.23 0.25
CA ALA A 263 8.75 14.62 0.49
C ALA A 263 9.80 15.63 -0.05
N TYR A 264 11.09 15.33 0.13
CA TYR A 264 12.18 16.13 -0.43
C TYR A 264 12.17 16.15 -1.95
N ARG A 265 12.02 15.00 -2.59
CA ARG A 265 11.99 14.88 -4.06
C ARG A 265 10.77 15.56 -4.69
N THR A 266 9.66 15.64 -3.96
CA THR A 266 8.47 16.39 -4.35
C THR A 266 8.64 17.91 -4.19
N GLY A 267 9.70 18.36 -3.49
CA GLY A 267 9.97 19.78 -3.26
C GLY A 267 9.44 20.33 -1.93
N TYR A 268 8.94 19.49 -1.02
CA TYR A 268 8.56 19.90 0.33
C TYR A 268 9.76 19.99 1.26
N TYR A 269 9.62 20.83 2.30
CA TYR A 269 10.62 20.93 3.36
C TYR A 269 10.83 19.57 4.07
N PRO A 270 11.99 18.92 3.94
CA PRO A 270 12.22 17.56 4.43
C PRO A 270 12.33 17.46 5.96
N GLY A 271 12.37 18.58 6.68
CA GLY A 271 12.34 18.63 8.14
C GLY A 271 10.93 18.58 8.73
N ALA A 272 9.88 18.64 7.90
CA ALA A 272 8.50 18.73 8.36
C ALA A 272 8.03 17.47 9.10
N LEU A 273 8.32 16.27 8.56
CA LEU A 273 8.00 15.00 9.23
C LEU A 273 8.64 14.93 10.62
N LYS A 274 9.91 15.33 10.77
CA LYS A 274 10.59 15.35 12.06
C LYS A 274 9.90 16.29 13.06
N ARG A 275 9.47 17.49 12.62
CA ARG A 275 8.72 18.43 13.47
C ARG A 275 7.39 17.84 13.91
N PHE A 276 6.68 17.18 13.00
CA PHE A 276 5.42 16.53 13.31
C PHE A 276 5.60 15.40 14.33
N ILE A 277 6.60 14.53 14.17
CA ILE A 277 6.94 13.47 15.13
C ILE A 277 7.27 14.04 16.52
N GLN A 278 8.00 15.14 16.57
CA GLN A 278 8.32 15.83 17.84
C GLN A 278 7.04 16.32 18.54
N LYS A 279 6.12 16.93 17.79
CA LYS A 279 4.83 17.41 18.27
C LYS A 279 3.96 16.27 18.83
N LEU A 280 3.91 15.14 18.11
CA LEU A 280 3.22 13.94 18.56
C LEU A 280 3.76 13.44 19.91
N GLY A 281 5.09 13.39 20.04
CA GLY A 281 5.74 12.93 21.28
C GLY A 281 5.57 13.88 22.49
N ALA A 282 5.34 15.16 22.24
CA ALA A 282 5.14 16.16 23.29
C ALA A 282 3.68 16.24 23.79
N SER A 283 2.72 15.75 23.05
CA SER A 283 1.29 15.85 23.36
C SER A 283 0.87 14.80 24.39
N LYS A 284 0.49 15.23 25.59
CA LYS A 284 -0.06 14.37 26.66
C LYS A 284 -1.37 13.66 26.23
N LYS A 285 -2.16 14.25 25.33
CA LYS A 285 -3.38 13.65 24.78
C LYS A 285 -3.10 12.42 23.89
N ASN A 286 -1.86 12.26 23.41
CA ASN A 286 -1.47 11.17 22.53
C ASN A 286 -0.83 9.99 23.27
N GLN A 287 -0.61 10.09 24.59
CA GLN A 287 -0.20 8.95 25.42
C GLN A 287 -1.38 7.97 25.50
N GLY A 288 -1.30 6.88 24.74
CA GLY A 288 -2.40 5.91 24.57
C GLY A 288 -3.16 6.03 23.24
N SER A 289 -2.77 6.97 22.34
CA SER A 289 -3.32 6.97 20.98
C SER A 289 -2.86 5.74 20.21
N ILE A 290 -3.73 5.23 19.32
CA ILE A 290 -3.43 4.08 18.46
C ILE A 290 -2.19 4.39 17.60
N PHE A 291 -2.00 5.65 17.18
CA PHE A 291 -0.80 6.07 16.45
C PHE A 291 0.50 5.81 17.24
N SER A 292 0.52 5.99 18.56
CA SER A 292 1.70 5.70 19.39
C SER A 292 1.92 4.20 19.61
N SER A 293 0.90 3.37 19.45
CA SER A 293 1.01 1.91 19.57
C SER A 293 1.42 1.24 18.25
N THR A 294 0.96 1.78 17.11
CA THR A 294 1.27 1.26 15.79
C THR A 294 2.58 1.82 15.22
N HIS A 295 2.99 3.04 15.63
CA HIS A 295 4.23 3.70 15.23
C HIS A 295 5.08 4.06 16.47
N PRO A 296 5.86 3.13 17.03
CA PRO A 296 6.54 3.32 18.30
C PRO A 296 7.65 4.37 18.26
N THR A 297 7.93 4.91 19.44
CA THR A 297 9.03 5.77 19.88
C THR A 297 9.36 7.00 19.02
N SER A 298 8.54 8.03 19.18
CA SER A 298 8.78 9.35 18.58
C SER A 298 10.18 9.92 18.88
N ARG A 299 10.80 9.62 20.04
CA ARG A 299 12.14 10.09 20.40
C ARG A 299 13.27 9.47 19.57
N GLU A 300 13.24 8.14 19.36
CA GLU A 300 14.28 7.47 18.55
C GLU A 300 14.14 7.88 17.07
N ARG A 301 12.92 7.93 16.55
CA ARG A 301 12.62 8.40 15.18
C ARG A 301 13.13 9.83 14.98
N TYR A 302 12.81 10.74 15.91
CA TYR A 302 13.30 12.11 15.89
C TYR A 302 14.83 12.17 15.84
N ASN A 303 15.52 11.42 16.69
CA ASN A 303 16.98 11.43 16.77
C ASN A 303 17.64 10.95 15.47
N LEU A 304 17.09 9.90 14.84
CA LEU A 304 17.60 9.40 13.55
C LEU A 304 17.36 10.38 12.41
N LEU A 305 16.19 11.01 12.37
CA LEU A 305 15.89 12.08 11.42
C LEU A 305 16.78 13.29 11.63
N GLN A 306 17.10 13.63 12.89
CA GLN A 306 18.01 14.72 13.24
C GLN A 306 19.45 14.44 12.74
N LYS A 307 19.98 13.24 13.03
CA LYS A 307 21.35 12.85 12.61
C LYS A 307 21.53 12.95 11.09
N SER A 308 20.51 12.59 10.33
CA SER A 308 20.55 12.62 8.85
C SER A 308 20.13 13.96 8.24
N SER A 309 19.85 15.00 9.04
CA SER A 309 19.39 16.31 8.54
C SER A 309 20.44 17.08 7.76
N SER A 310 21.72 16.81 7.98
CA SER A 310 22.82 17.44 7.23
C SER A 310 22.76 17.17 5.72
N ARG A 311 22.23 16.01 5.31
CA ARG A 311 22.01 15.65 3.90
C ARG A 311 21.07 16.61 3.17
N TYR A 312 20.16 17.26 3.90
CA TYR A 312 19.11 18.13 3.37
C TYR A 312 19.33 19.62 3.64
N LYS A 313 20.57 20.04 3.96
CA LYS A 313 20.87 21.46 4.28
C LYS A 313 20.43 22.41 3.16
N LYS A 314 20.62 22.04 1.90
CA LYS A 314 20.22 22.86 0.74
C LYS A 314 18.70 23.02 0.60
N ALA A 315 17.92 22.12 1.20
CA ALA A 315 16.46 22.17 1.18
C ALA A 315 15.85 22.85 2.41
N SER A 316 16.65 23.54 3.23
CA SER A 316 16.14 24.32 4.37
C SER A 316 15.18 25.44 3.96
N LEU A 317 15.29 25.92 2.73
CA LEU A 317 14.43 26.95 2.12
C LEU A 317 13.21 26.36 1.38
N TYR A 318 13.06 25.05 1.32
CA TYR A 318 11.90 24.43 0.67
C TYR A 318 10.60 24.82 1.40
N PRO A 319 9.49 25.03 0.65
CA PRO A 319 8.27 25.58 1.21
C PRO A 319 7.58 24.63 2.19
N THR A 320 6.97 25.21 3.22
CA THR A 320 6.05 24.51 4.14
C THR A 320 4.57 24.65 3.74
N LEU A 321 4.25 25.69 2.93
CA LEU A 321 2.90 25.96 2.38
C LEU A 321 1.79 26.02 3.43
N GLY A 322 2.08 26.63 4.60
CA GLY A 322 1.12 26.71 5.71
C GLY A 322 -0.14 27.50 5.38
N LYS A 323 -0.05 28.59 4.58
CA LYS A 323 -1.24 29.36 4.17
C LYS A 323 -2.18 28.53 3.31
N ARG A 324 -1.65 27.80 2.30
CA ARG A 324 -2.43 26.93 1.43
C ARG A 324 -3.13 25.82 2.21
N PHE A 325 -2.41 25.18 3.11
CA PHE A 325 -2.96 24.15 3.99
C PHE A 325 -4.11 24.67 4.83
N LYS A 326 -3.93 25.84 5.51
CA LYS A 326 -4.97 26.43 6.35
C LYS A 326 -6.25 26.78 5.58
N VAL A 327 -6.14 27.18 4.32
CA VAL A 327 -7.30 27.42 3.46
C VAL A 327 -8.02 26.09 3.15
N ALA A 328 -7.28 25.05 2.85
CA ALA A 328 -7.86 23.75 2.51
C ALA A 328 -8.62 23.08 3.66
N ILE A 329 -8.15 23.23 4.91
CA ILE A 329 -8.77 22.58 6.10
C ILE A 329 -9.85 23.40 6.80
N LYS A 330 -10.05 24.68 6.44
CA LYS A 330 -11.02 25.58 7.09
C LYS A 330 -12.40 25.58 6.44
N ARG A 331 -12.62 24.77 5.43
CA ARG A 331 -13.86 24.71 4.64
C ARG A 331 -14.89 23.77 5.25
#